data_cd2cb5f5f1e492fca5edc45bef8a77a3
#
_entry.id   cd2cb5f5f1e492fca5edc45bef8a77a3
#
_cell.length_a   1.000
_cell.length_b   1.000
_cell.length_c   1.000
_cell.angle_alpha   90.00
_cell.angle_beta   90.00
_cell.angle_gamma   90.00
#
_symmetry.space_group_name_H-M   'P 1'
#
loop_
_entity.id
_entity.type
_entity.pdbx_description
1 polymer ?
#
loop_
_entity_poly.entity_id
_entity_poly.type
_entity_poly.pdbx_seq_one_letter_code
_entity_poly.pdbx_strand_id
1 'polypeptide(L)'
;MVKRTRAEAAASGRPEDERLGIGKSFTYGIQHVLTMYGGIIAPPLIIGGAAGVSTAEIGLLVASCLFIGGLATILQSFGIPFFGSRLPLVQGTSFAGVATMTAIVADGGLPAVFGSVIASAVLGLLITPVFSRLVKYFPPVVTGTVITVIGLSLMPVAAQWAMGNNTKSPEFGSVSNIGLAAMTLAIVLLLSKVAVPAISRLSILLSIVVGTVLAAVLGKADFSRVWDGPIFAVPTPFGFGAPTFDVAAIVSMFIVVLVTLTETTADMLAVGEIVGTKVGKRRIGDGLRADMASSAVAPVFNGFMQSAFAQNVGLVAITGVRSRFVVTAGGVILLVLGMLPVLGRVVAAIPYPVLGGAGLVLFGTVAASGIKTLSKVDYNGNMNLVIVAASVGLGMVPIAAPEFYHHFPAWVGTIFHSGISSAALMAVVLNLLFNHLKPAKAGSDPSVFATATRVIDYSDLKAFSRLKDGDRIVDGKIVDAEGKPVEVCDEDGKPVPYRIGSEPDGH
;
A
#
# COMPACT_ATOMS: atom_id res chain seq x y z
N MET A 1 16.54 34.53 -1.46
CA MET A 1 15.33 33.93 -0.85
C MET A 1 15.50 32.43 -0.54
N VAL A 2 16.27 31.65 -1.32
CA VAL A 2 16.52 30.21 -1.11
C VAL A 2 17.38 29.91 0.14
N LYS A 3 18.25 30.84 0.58
CA LYS A 3 19.14 30.63 1.75
C LYS A 3 18.40 30.69 3.12
N ARG A 4 17.29 31.43 3.21
CA ARG A 4 16.52 31.54 4.47
C ARG A 4 15.71 30.28 4.79
N THR A 5 15.13 29.65 3.78
CA THR A 5 14.31 28.43 3.95
C THR A 5 15.15 27.19 4.36
N ARG A 6 16.42 27.12 3.92
CA ARG A 6 17.34 26.04 4.33
C ARG A 6 17.82 26.18 5.78
N ALA A 7 17.96 27.42 6.27
CA ALA A 7 18.34 27.68 7.66
C ALA A 7 17.19 27.41 8.66
N GLU A 8 15.93 27.67 8.25
CA GLU A 8 14.76 27.37 9.08
C GLU A 8 14.44 25.86 9.16
N ALA A 9 14.67 25.09 8.09
CA ALA A 9 14.57 23.64 8.09
C ALA A 9 15.69 23.00 8.95
N ALA A 10 16.89 23.56 8.95
CA ALA A 10 17.98 23.14 9.83
C ALA A 10 17.68 23.40 11.31
N ALA A 11 16.83 24.39 11.64
CA ALA A 11 16.42 24.69 13.00
C ALA A 11 15.38 23.72 13.57
N SER A 12 14.57 23.03 12.72
CA SER A 12 13.56 22.05 13.15
C SER A 12 14.13 20.63 13.30
N GLY A 13 15.27 20.34 12.78
CA GLY A 13 15.95 19.05 12.86
C GLY A 13 15.27 17.89 12.12
N ARG A 14 14.22 18.14 11.31
CA ARG A 14 13.49 17.10 10.58
C ARG A 14 13.54 17.35 9.07
N PRO A 15 14.14 16.42 8.29
CA PRO A 15 14.24 16.58 6.84
C PRO A 15 12.91 16.74 6.10
N GLU A 16 11.85 16.10 6.60
CA GLU A 16 10.51 16.16 6.00
C GLU A 16 9.80 17.51 6.19
N ASP A 17 10.23 18.34 7.12
CA ASP A 17 9.69 19.69 7.34
C ASP A 17 10.25 20.74 6.38
N GLU A 18 11.07 20.33 5.40
CA GLU A 18 11.56 21.18 4.34
C GLU A 18 10.40 21.84 3.58
N ARG A 19 10.41 23.18 3.51
CA ARG A 19 9.41 23.96 2.78
C ARG A 19 9.94 24.34 1.42
N LEU A 20 9.36 23.77 0.39
CA LEU A 20 9.54 24.22 -0.98
C LEU A 20 8.62 25.41 -1.27
N GLY A 21 8.98 26.25 -2.26
CA GLY A 21 8.06 27.30 -2.73
C GLY A 21 6.73 26.68 -3.22
N ILE A 22 5.64 27.43 -3.10
CA ILE A 22 4.27 26.96 -3.42
C ILE A 22 4.21 26.30 -4.79
N GLY A 23 4.72 26.95 -5.85
CA GLY A 23 4.70 26.39 -7.21
C GLY A 23 5.42 25.05 -7.32
N LYS A 24 6.61 24.90 -6.70
CA LYS A 24 7.33 23.61 -6.68
C LYS A 24 6.57 22.54 -5.91
N SER A 25 5.95 22.91 -4.78
CA SER A 25 5.15 21.96 -3.99
C SER A 25 3.97 21.41 -4.78
N PHE A 26 3.28 22.26 -5.54
CA PHE A 26 2.18 21.81 -6.40
C PHE A 26 2.68 20.99 -7.59
N THR A 27 3.80 21.37 -8.24
CA THR A 27 4.38 20.61 -9.36
C THR A 27 4.76 19.19 -8.95
N TYR A 28 5.44 19.01 -7.82
CA TYR A 28 5.76 17.68 -7.31
C TYR A 28 4.53 16.98 -6.73
N GLY A 29 3.58 17.74 -6.15
CA GLY A 29 2.28 17.23 -5.70
C GLY A 29 1.49 16.58 -6.85
N ILE A 30 1.45 17.22 -8.02
CA ILE A 30 0.86 16.64 -9.23
C ILE A 30 1.53 15.31 -9.60
N GLN A 31 2.86 15.19 -9.48
CA GLN A 31 3.55 13.92 -9.78
C GLN A 31 3.08 12.79 -8.83
N HIS A 32 2.89 13.10 -7.54
CA HIS A 32 2.33 12.14 -6.59
C HIS A 32 0.92 11.70 -6.99
N VAL A 33 0.04 12.64 -7.36
CA VAL A 33 -1.32 12.36 -7.81
C VAL A 33 -1.32 11.51 -9.06
N LEU A 34 -0.57 11.87 -10.09
CA LEU A 34 -0.51 11.13 -11.36
C LEU A 34 0.05 9.71 -11.17
N THR A 35 1.03 9.52 -10.27
CA THR A 35 1.61 8.20 -9.99
C THR A 35 0.60 7.25 -9.34
N MET A 36 -0.26 7.74 -8.45
CA MET A 36 -1.26 6.94 -7.75
C MET A 36 -2.62 6.87 -8.48
N TYR A 37 -2.84 7.71 -9.50
CA TYR A 37 -4.16 7.90 -10.09
C TYR A 37 -4.78 6.59 -10.57
N GLY A 38 -4.03 5.76 -11.30
CA GLY A 38 -4.49 4.43 -11.72
C GLY A 38 -4.87 3.53 -10.55
N GLY A 39 -4.13 3.62 -9.43
CA GLY A 39 -4.40 2.85 -8.22
C GLY A 39 -5.67 3.29 -7.50
N ILE A 40 -5.92 4.59 -7.37
CA ILE A 40 -7.07 5.09 -6.60
C ILE A 40 -8.39 4.92 -7.34
N ILE A 41 -8.39 4.89 -8.69
CA ILE A 41 -9.60 4.69 -9.49
C ILE A 41 -10.00 3.22 -9.64
N ALA A 42 -9.08 2.27 -9.52
CA ALA A 42 -9.36 0.86 -9.74
C ALA A 42 -10.34 0.25 -8.70
N PRO A 43 -10.17 0.45 -7.38
CA PRO A 43 -11.10 -0.08 -6.39
C PRO A 43 -12.57 0.33 -6.60
N PRO A 44 -12.93 1.61 -6.78
CA PRO A 44 -14.31 1.99 -7.02
C PRO A 44 -14.90 1.43 -8.33
N LEU A 45 -14.07 1.23 -9.36
CA LEU A 45 -14.50 0.56 -10.59
C LEU A 45 -14.82 -0.91 -10.36
N ILE A 46 -14.01 -1.61 -9.56
CA ILE A 46 -14.20 -3.04 -9.23
C ILE A 46 -15.43 -3.21 -8.36
N ILE A 47 -15.52 -2.47 -7.26
CA ILE A 47 -16.58 -2.60 -6.27
C ILE A 47 -17.91 -2.12 -6.85
N GLY A 48 -17.92 -0.99 -7.55
CA GLY A 48 -19.10 -0.48 -8.23
C GLY A 48 -19.59 -1.40 -9.35
N GLY A 49 -18.67 -1.98 -10.12
CA GLY A 49 -18.99 -3.00 -11.13
C GLY A 49 -19.60 -4.26 -10.50
N ALA A 50 -19.04 -4.75 -9.39
CA ALA A 50 -19.58 -5.89 -8.64
C ALA A 50 -20.96 -5.58 -8.02
N ALA A 51 -21.19 -4.34 -7.58
CA ALA A 51 -22.48 -3.87 -7.08
C ALA A 51 -23.53 -3.69 -8.18
N GLY A 52 -23.14 -3.79 -9.44
CA GLY A 52 -24.05 -3.61 -10.58
C GLY A 52 -24.62 -2.21 -10.71
N VAL A 53 -23.97 -1.21 -10.12
CA VAL A 53 -24.41 0.19 -10.20
C VAL A 53 -24.12 0.79 -11.59
N SER A 54 -24.86 1.82 -11.97
CA SER A 54 -24.72 2.46 -13.27
C SER A 54 -23.35 3.13 -13.47
N THR A 55 -22.95 3.37 -14.71
CA THR A 55 -21.72 4.08 -15.06
C THR A 55 -21.63 5.46 -14.39
N ALA A 56 -22.76 6.17 -14.27
CA ALA A 56 -22.81 7.45 -13.59
C ALA A 56 -22.51 7.33 -12.08
N GLU A 57 -23.07 6.29 -11.45
CA GLU A 57 -22.84 5.99 -10.03
C GLU A 57 -21.39 5.52 -9.79
N ILE A 58 -20.81 4.74 -10.70
CA ILE A 58 -19.37 4.41 -10.66
C ILE A 58 -18.52 5.69 -10.69
N GLY A 59 -18.89 6.65 -11.55
CA GLY A 59 -18.24 7.97 -11.62
C GLY A 59 -18.32 8.74 -10.29
N LEU A 60 -19.45 8.65 -9.57
CA LEU A 60 -19.58 9.23 -8.22
C LEU A 60 -18.69 8.52 -7.21
N LEU A 61 -18.61 7.17 -7.24
CA LEU A 61 -17.69 6.41 -6.37
C LEU A 61 -16.24 6.79 -6.62
N VAL A 62 -15.82 6.96 -7.87
CA VAL A 62 -14.48 7.41 -8.25
C VAL A 62 -14.20 8.81 -7.68
N ALA A 63 -15.12 9.77 -7.89
CA ALA A 63 -14.99 11.11 -7.35
C ALA A 63 -14.90 11.11 -5.81
N SER A 64 -15.72 10.30 -5.15
CA SER A 64 -15.70 10.12 -3.69
C SER A 64 -14.36 9.57 -3.19
N CYS A 65 -13.79 8.58 -3.88
CA CYS A 65 -12.48 8.03 -3.52
C CYS A 65 -11.35 9.04 -3.69
N LEU A 66 -11.38 9.87 -4.75
CA LEU A 66 -10.42 10.96 -4.92
C LEU A 66 -10.57 12.01 -3.82
N PHE A 67 -11.81 12.39 -3.48
CA PHE A 67 -12.11 13.37 -2.43
C PHE A 67 -11.60 12.92 -1.06
N ILE A 68 -11.95 11.70 -0.66
CA ILE A 68 -11.53 11.13 0.63
C ILE A 68 -10.03 10.84 0.64
N GLY A 69 -9.45 10.31 -0.45
CA GLY A 69 -8.01 10.10 -0.58
C GLY A 69 -7.23 11.42 -0.42
N GLY A 70 -7.79 12.53 -0.93
CA GLY A 70 -7.26 13.88 -0.70
C GLY A 70 -7.28 14.29 0.75
N LEU A 71 -8.42 14.15 1.44
CA LEU A 71 -8.54 14.43 2.88
C LEU A 71 -7.61 13.56 3.72
N ALA A 72 -7.57 12.26 3.46
CA ALA A 72 -6.71 11.31 4.14
C ALA A 72 -5.23 11.66 3.95
N THR A 73 -4.82 12.01 2.73
CA THR A 73 -3.45 12.45 2.42
C THR A 73 -3.07 13.71 3.16
N ILE A 74 -3.97 14.70 3.22
CA ILE A 74 -3.75 15.94 3.98
C ILE A 74 -3.62 15.60 5.47
N LEU A 75 -4.53 14.79 6.03
CA LEU A 75 -4.48 14.39 7.42
C LEU A 75 -3.19 13.64 7.75
N GLN A 76 -2.74 12.75 6.90
CA GLN A 76 -1.54 11.94 7.10
C GLN A 76 -0.25 12.76 7.02
N SER A 77 -0.13 13.64 6.01
CA SER A 77 1.10 14.38 5.71
C SER A 77 1.23 15.70 6.49
N PHE A 78 0.14 16.47 6.59
CA PHE A 78 0.13 17.70 7.41
C PHE A 78 0.09 17.37 8.89
N GLY A 79 -0.82 16.50 9.27
CA GLY A 79 -1.03 15.99 10.62
C GLY A 79 -1.59 17.02 11.59
N ILE A 80 -2.53 16.59 12.40
CA ILE A 80 -3.05 17.32 13.56
C ILE A 80 -2.61 16.59 14.85
N PRO A 81 -2.82 17.14 16.06
CA PRO A 81 -2.52 16.42 17.28
C PRO A 81 -3.19 15.03 17.30
N PHE A 82 -2.40 13.97 17.56
CA PHE A 82 -2.79 12.56 17.60
C PHE A 82 -3.12 11.89 16.26
N PHE A 83 -3.23 12.63 15.14
CA PHE A 83 -3.55 12.09 13.82
C PHE A 83 -2.54 12.57 12.78
N GLY A 84 -1.99 11.61 12.02
CA GLY A 84 -1.04 11.84 10.93
C GLY A 84 0.42 11.63 11.33
N SER A 85 1.12 10.84 10.51
CA SER A 85 2.54 10.54 10.70
C SER A 85 3.46 11.75 10.45
N ARG A 86 2.96 12.76 9.74
CA ARG A 86 3.73 13.93 9.25
C ARG A 86 4.92 13.50 8.40
N LEU A 87 4.72 12.46 7.59
CA LEU A 87 5.66 11.97 6.59
C LEU A 87 5.14 12.31 5.20
N PRO A 88 6.00 12.33 4.17
CA PRO A 88 5.58 12.45 2.78
C PRO A 88 4.93 11.14 2.29
N LEU A 89 3.78 10.80 2.84
CA LEU A 89 3.05 9.57 2.61
C LEU A 89 1.66 9.89 2.06
N VAL A 90 1.38 9.38 0.85
CA VAL A 90 0.08 9.57 0.20
C VAL A 90 -0.89 8.49 0.65
N GLN A 91 -2.15 8.85 0.77
CA GLN A 91 -3.25 7.96 1.14
C GLN A 91 -4.25 7.80 0.00
N GLY A 92 -4.88 6.65 -0.07
CA GLY A 92 -5.94 6.37 -1.02
C GLY A 92 -6.68 5.08 -0.69
N THR A 93 -7.65 4.71 -1.53
CA THR A 93 -8.45 3.50 -1.33
C THR A 93 -7.58 2.25 -1.34
N SER A 94 -7.63 1.47 -0.26
CA SER A 94 -6.80 0.29 -0.06
C SER A 94 -7.19 -0.85 -1.01
N PHE A 95 -6.18 -1.43 -1.68
CA PHE A 95 -6.37 -2.67 -2.44
C PHE A 95 -6.62 -3.88 -1.55
N ALA A 96 -6.12 -3.88 -0.31
CA ALA A 96 -6.29 -4.97 0.64
C ALA A 96 -7.76 -5.27 0.94
N GLY A 97 -8.63 -4.27 0.86
CA GLY A 97 -10.06 -4.44 1.10
C GLY A 97 -10.88 -4.86 -0.12
N VAL A 98 -10.35 -4.74 -1.34
CA VAL A 98 -11.17 -4.82 -2.56
C VAL A 98 -11.89 -6.17 -2.69
N ALA A 99 -11.18 -7.29 -2.57
CA ALA A 99 -11.80 -8.61 -2.71
C ALA A 99 -12.82 -8.88 -1.59
N THR A 100 -12.54 -8.45 -0.35
CA THR A 100 -13.47 -8.58 0.76
C THR A 100 -14.71 -7.71 0.57
N MET A 101 -14.54 -6.46 0.15
CA MET A 101 -15.66 -5.56 -0.15
C MET A 101 -16.50 -6.09 -1.32
N THR A 102 -15.86 -6.66 -2.35
CA THR A 102 -16.57 -7.30 -3.48
C THR A 102 -17.40 -8.50 -3.03
N ALA A 103 -16.87 -9.34 -2.11
CA ALA A 103 -17.64 -10.44 -1.53
C ALA A 103 -18.85 -9.94 -0.71
N ILE A 104 -18.65 -8.90 0.11
CA ILE A 104 -19.73 -8.29 0.91
C ILE A 104 -20.82 -7.66 0.02
N VAL A 105 -20.40 -7.05 -1.11
CA VAL A 105 -21.36 -6.49 -2.09
C VAL A 105 -22.33 -7.54 -2.61
N ALA A 106 -21.87 -8.77 -2.84
CA ALA A 106 -22.69 -9.84 -3.38
C ALA A 106 -23.86 -10.21 -2.45
N ASP A 107 -23.67 -10.10 -1.13
CA ASP A 107 -24.66 -10.47 -0.12
C ASP A 107 -25.52 -9.27 0.34
N GLY A 108 -24.94 -8.07 0.47
CA GLY A 108 -25.63 -6.94 1.11
C GLY A 108 -25.50 -5.59 0.39
N GLY A 109 -24.93 -5.57 -0.81
CA GLY A 109 -24.73 -4.35 -1.60
C GLY A 109 -23.74 -3.35 -0.98
N LEU A 110 -23.71 -2.14 -1.54
CA LEU A 110 -22.83 -1.05 -1.06
C LEU A 110 -23.14 -0.63 0.40
N PRO A 111 -24.40 -0.58 0.88
CA PRO A 111 -24.68 -0.27 2.29
C PRO A 111 -23.99 -1.20 3.28
N ALA A 112 -23.90 -2.51 3.00
CA ALA A 112 -23.21 -3.47 3.86
C ALA A 112 -21.68 -3.26 3.83
N VAL A 113 -21.11 -2.93 2.68
CA VAL A 113 -19.71 -2.53 2.57
C VAL A 113 -19.43 -1.30 3.41
N PHE A 114 -20.24 -0.27 3.29
CA PHE A 114 -20.03 0.98 4.04
C PHE A 114 -20.13 0.74 5.56
N GLY A 115 -21.12 -0.02 6.02
CA GLY A 115 -21.27 -0.35 7.43
C GLY A 115 -20.10 -1.18 7.96
N SER A 116 -19.66 -2.19 7.20
CA SER A 116 -18.51 -3.02 7.61
C SER A 116 -17.19 -2.23 7.65
N VAL A 117 -16.97 -1.30 6.71
CA VAL A 117 -15.80 -0.42 6.71
C VAL A 117 -15.82 0.54 7.90
N ILE A 118 -16.96 1.19 8.17
CA ILE A 118 -17.10 2.09 9.35
C ILE A 118 -16.79 1.31 10.64
N ALA A 119 -17.48 0.19 10.86
CA ALA A 119 -17.35 -0.57 12.11
C ALA A 119 -15.93 -1.11 12.28
N SER A 120 -15.35 -1.72 11.24
CA SER A 120 -13.99 -2.27 11.29
C SER A 120 -12.94 -1.18 11.46
N ALA A 121 -13.10 0.00 10.84
CA ALA A 121 -12.19 1.13 11.00
C ALA A 121 -12.26 1.72 12.42
N VAL A 122 -13.44 1.80 13.03
CA VAL A 122 -13.61 2.20 14.43
C VAL A 122 -12.92 1.19 15.36
N LEU A 123 -13.08 -0.12 15.14
CA LEU A 123 -12.35 -1.14 15.87
C LEU A 123 -10.84 -1.02 15.66
N GLY A 124 -10.40 -0.74 14.44
CA GLY A 124 -9.00 -0.47 14.10
C GLY A 124 -8.46 0.75 14.85
N LEU A 125 -9.26 1.82 14.96
CA LEU A 125 -8.90 3.02 15.71
C LEU A 125 -8.70 2.71 17.21
N LEU A 126 -9.56 1.87 17.79
CA LEU A 126 -9.47 1.45 19.19
C LEU A 126 -8.24 0.56 19.45
N ILE A 127 -7.86 -0.29 18.48
CA ILE A 127 -6.70 -1.19 18.63
C ILE A 127 -5.36 -0.50 18.35
N THR A 128 -5.34 0.61 17.61
CA THR A 128 -4.12 1.31 17.19
C THR A 128 -3.14 1.60 18.34
N PRO A 129 -3.54 2.03 19.54
CA PRO A 129 -2.61 2.28 20.65
C PRO A 129 -1.85 1.03 21.10
N VAL A 130 -2.47 -0.14 20.93
CA VAL A 130 -1.90 -1.46 21.31
C VAL A 130 -1.22 -2.14 20.12
N PHE A 131 -1.52 -1.69 18.91
CA PHE A 131 -1.06 -2.32 17.66
C PHE A 131 0.46 -2.44 17.57
N SER A 132 1.22 -1.49 18.14
CA SER A 132 2.69 -1.58 18.20
C SER A 132 3.20 -2.86 18.93
N ARG A 133 2.37 -3.50 19.76
CA ARG A 133 2.66 -4.80 20.38
C ARG A 133 2.22 -5.96 19.50
N LEU A 134 1.23 -5.75 18.63
CA LEU A 134 0.69 -6.76 17.72
C LEU A 134 1.50 -6.87 16.43
N VAL A 135 2.22 -5.82 16.02
CA VAL A 135 3.06 -5.80 14.79
C VAL A 135 4.04 -6.98 14.75
N LYS A 136 4.55 -7.45 15.89
CA LYS A 136 5.43 -8.63 15.97
C LYS A 136 4.80 -9.92 15.40
N TYR A 137 3.46 -10.00 15.34
CA TYR A 137 2.74 -11.16 14.79
C TYR A 137 2.50 -11.03 13.28
N PHE A 138 2.89 -9.89 12.70
CA PHE A 138 2.81 -9.60 11.27
C PHE A 138 4.22 -9.38 10.67
N PRO A 139 5.13 -10.37 10.78
CA PRO A 139 6.45 -10.27 10.18
C PRO A 139 6.38 -10.26 8.65
N PRO A 140 7.48 -9.99 7.94
CA PRO A 140 7.52 -9.97 6.47
C PRO A 140 6.97 -11.23 5.79
N VAL A 141 7.05 -12.40 6.44
CA VAL A 141 6.46 -13.64 5.93
C VAL A 141 4.93 -13.56 5.86
N VAL A 142 4.29 -12.94 6.85
CA VAL A 142 2.83 -12.75 6.86
C VAL A 142 2.43 -11.65 5.89
N THR A 143 3.02 -10.46 6.03
CA THR A 143 2.64 -9.30 5.21
C THR A 143 2.96 -9.50 3.74
N GLY A 144 4.13 -10.03 3.40
CA GLY A 144 4.51 -10.33 2.03
C GLY A 144 3.58 -11.36 1.38
N THR A 145 3.20 -12.40 2.12
CA THR A 145 2.23 -13.41 1.65
C THR A 145 0.89 -12.76 1.33
N VAL A 146 0.36 -11.96 2.25
CA VAL A 146 -0.95 -11.32 2.07
C VAL A 146 -0.92 -10.33 0.90
N ILE A 147 0.10 -9.48 0.79
CA ILE A 147 0.24 -8.54 -0.33
C ILE A 147 0.34 -9.29 -1.67
N THR A 148 1.05 -10.43 -1.70
CA THR A 148 1.11 -11.28 -2.90
C THR A 148 -0.27 -11.79 -3.28
N VAL A 149 -1.04 -12.30 -2.31
CA VAL A 149 -2.41 -12.80 -2.55
C VAL A 149 -3.34 -11.65 -2.96
N ILE A 150 -3.21 -10.44 -2.41
CA ILE A 150 -3.96 -9.26 -2.85
C ILE A 150 -3.81 -9.07 -4.37
N GLY A 151 -2.58 -9.00 -4.86
CA GLY A 151 -2.32 -8.82 -6.28
C GLY A 151 -2.85 -9.97 -7.14
N LEU A 152 -2.62 -11.21 -6.71
CA LEU A 152 -3.10 -12.40 -7.42
C LEU A 152 -4.63 -12.52 -7.44
N SER A 153 -5.31 -12.16 -6.35
CA SER A 153 -6.78 -12.22 -6.26
C SER A 153 -7.49 -11.23 -7.18
N LEU A 154 -6.78 -10.19 -7.63
CA LEU A 154 -7.32 -9.20 -8.57
C LEU A 154 -7.03 -9.55 -10.05
N MET A 155 -6.19 -10.56 -10.34
CA MET A 155 -5.91 -10.97 -11.73
C MET A 155 -7.15 -11.42 -12.50
N PRO A 156 -8.09 -12.21 -11.93
CA PRO A 156 -9.34 -12.56 -12.62
C PRO A 156 -10.16 -11.32 -13.01
N VAL A 157 -10.15 -10.26 -12.19
CA VAL A 157 -10.84 -9.00 -12.49
C VAL A 157 -10.21 -8.34 -13.73
N ALA A 158 -8.88 -8.25 -13.79
CA ALA A 158 -8.19 -7.71 -14.96
C ALA A 158 -8.48 -8.53 -16.22
N ALA A 159 -8.49 -9.86 -16.11
CA ALA A 159 -8.83 -10.76 -17.22
C ALA A 159 -10.27 -10.57 -17.68
N GLN A 160 -11.22 -10.47 -16.74
CA GLN A 160 -12.63 -10.22 -17.04
C GLN A 160 -12.84 -8.86 -17.71
N TRP A 161 -12.14 -7.81 -17.26
CA TRP A 161 -12.13 -6.51 -17.91
C TRP A 161 -11.55 -6.59 -19.33
N ALA A 162 -10.45 -7.32 -19.53
CA ALA A 162 -9.84 -7.52 -20.84
C ALA A 162 -10.83 -8.19 -21.84
N MET A 163 -11.71 -9.04 -21.35
CA MET A 163 -12.78 -9.67 -22.12
C MET A 163 -14.01 -8.75 -22.36
N GLY A 164 -14.10 -7.59 -21.69
CA GLY A 164 -15.21 -6.65 -21.84
C GLY A 164 -16.16 -6.55 -20.65
N ASN A 165 -15.85 -7.23 -19.52
CA ASN A 165 -16.57 -7.21 -18.24
C ASN A 165 -18.01 -7.77 -18.25
N ASN A 166 -18.80 -7.53 -19.28
CA ASN A 166 -20.20 -7.99 -19.37
C ASN A 166 -20.26 -9.39 -20.00
N THR A 167 -20.36 -10.42 -19.15
CA THR A 167 -20.45 -11.84 -19.56
C THR A 167 -21.67 -12.18 -20.43
N LYS A 168 -22.71 -11.34 -20.40
CA LYS A 168 -23.93 -11.50 -21.21
C LYS A 168 -23.84 -10.84 -22.58
N SER A 169 -22.78 -10.04 -22.81
CA SER A 169 -22.57 -9.37 -24.10
C SER A 169 -22.06 -10.36 -25.15
N PRO A 170 -22.55 -10.31 -26.39
CA PRO A 170 -22.00 -11.11 -27.50
C PRO A 170 -20.52 -10.81 -27.77
N GLU A 171 -20.07 -9.62 -27.40
CA GLU A 171 -18.66 -9.20 -27.58
C GLU A 171 -17.75 -9.65 -26.43
N PHE A 172 -18.29 -10.28 -25.38
CA PHE A 172 -17.47 -10.80 -24.27
C PHE A 172 -16.47 -11.84 -24.78
N GLY A 173 -15.19 -11.62 -24.48
CA GLY A 173 -14.10 -12.50 -24.96
C GLY A 173 -13.79 -12.37 -26.45
N SER A 174 -14.35 -11.38 -27.14
CA SER A 174 -14.06 -11.16 -28.57
C SER A 174 -12.59 -10.83 -28.80
N VAL A 175 -12.07 -11.24 -29.97
CA VAL A 175 -10.70 -10.91 -30.40
C VAL A 175 -10.44 -9.39 -30.37
N SER A 176 -11.48 -8.60 -30.67
CA SER A 176 -11.41 -7.15 -30.62
C SER A 176 -11.18 -6.61 -29.20
N ASN A 177 -11.88 -7.14 -28.18
CA ASN A 177 -11.69 -6.74 -26.80
C ASN A 177 -10.34 -7.19 -26.27
N ILE A 178 -9.98 -8.47 -26.50
CA ILE A 178 -8.67 -9.00 -26.09
C ILE A 178 -7.54 -8.29 -26.82
N GLY A 179 -7.71 -7.97 -28.09
CA GLY A 179 -6.73 -7.21 -28.87
C GLY A 179 -6.50 -5.80 -28.33
N LEU A 180 -7.57 -5.09 -27.93
CA LEU A 180 -7.47 -3.77 -27.32
C LEU A 180 -6.77 -3.84 -25.95
N ALA A 181 -7.06 -4.87 -25.15
CA ALA A 181 -6.38 -5.11 -23.87
C ALA A 181 -4.90 -5.43 -24.08
N ALA A 182 -4.58 -6.30 -25.04
CA ALA A 182 -3.18 -6.65 -25.36
C ALA A 182 -2.40 -5.44 -25.88
N MET A 183 -3.02 -4.59 -26.70
CA MET A 183 -2.41 -3.34 -27.17
C MET A 183 -2.14 -2.39 -26.01
N THR A 184 -3.10 -2.21 -25.09
CA THR A 184 -2.90 -1.38 -23.89
C THR A 184 -1.78 -1.94 -23.01
N LEU A 185 -1.73 -3.26 -22.80
CA LEU A 185 -0.64 -3.92 -22.09
C LEU A 185 0.72 -3.65 -22.77
N ALA A 186 0.79 -3.80 -24.10
CA ALA A 186 2.02 -3.50 -24.84
C ALA A 186 2.47 -2.05 -24.65
N ILE A 187 1.53 -1.10 -24.66
CA ILE A 187 1.82 0.33 -24.42
C ILE A 187 2.40 0.52 -23.01
N VAL A 188 1.82 -0.13 -21.96
CA VAL A 188 2.39 -0.07 -20.60
C VAL A 188 3.84 -0.52 -20.61
N LEU A 189 4.13 -1.68 -21.21
CA LEU A 189 5.47 -2.26 -21.22
C LEU A 189 6.46 -1.38 -22.01
N LEU A 190 6.05 -0.85 -23.16
CA LEU A 190 6.88 0.05 -23.95
C LEU A 190 7.18 1.35 -23.20
N LEU A 191 6.18 1.98 -22.60
CA LEU A 191 6.36 3.21 -21.81
C LEU A 191 7.21 2.97 -20.55
N SER A 192 7.08 1.79 -19.94
CA SER A 192 7.91 1.42 -18.79
C SER A 192 9.39 1.26 -19.15
N LYS A 193 9.71 0.92 -20.41
CA LYS A 193 11.07 0.79 -20.91
C LYS A 193 11.71 2.13 -21.30
N VAL A 194 10.92 3.18 -21.49
CA VAL A 194 11.44 4.50 -21.90
C VAL A 194 12.42 5.05 -20.87
N ALA A 195 13.55 5.53 -21.32
CA ALA A 195 14.62 6.06 -20.45
C ALA A 195 14.26 7.38 -19.72
N VAL A 196 13.11 8.01 -20.05
CA VAL A 196 12.64 9.22 -19.38
C VAL A 196 11.88 8.81 -18.10
N PRO A 197 12.43 9.09 -16.91
CA PRO A 197 11.84 8.61 -15.65
C PRO A 197 10.40 9.05 -15.41
N ALA A 198 9.99 10.21 -15.89
CA ALA A 198 8.62 10.70 -15.78
C ALA A 198 7.64 9.83 -16.56
N ILE A 199 7.97 9.47 -17.81
CA ILE A 199 7.13 8.62 -18.68
C ILE A 199 7.03 7.20 -18.13
N SER A 200 8.17 6.61 -17.76
CA SER A 200 8.19 5.25 -17.21
C SER A 200 7.34 5.11 -15.95
N ARG A 201 7.35 6.10 -15.05
CA ARG A 201 6.53 6.09 -13.82
C ARG A 201 5.04 6.26 -14.08
N LEU A 202 4.68 7.01 -15.12
CA LEU A 202 3.30 7.26 -15.51
C LEU A 202 2.80 6.25 -16.55
N SER A 203 3.56 5.19 -16.84
CA SER A 203 3.28 4.23 -17.91
C SER A 203 1.86 3.66 -17.85
N ILE A 204 1.37 3.31 -16.66
CA ILE A 204 0.00 2.77 -16.48
C ILE A 204 -1.04 3.86 -16.81
N LEU A 205 -0.89 5.07 -16.26
CA LEU A 205 -1.83 6.16 -16.54
C LEU A 205 -1.80 6.56 -18.01
N LEU A 206 -0.62 6.75 -18.58
CA LEU A 206 -0.47 7.12 -19.98
C LEU A 206 -1.00 6.03 -20.93
N SER A 207 -0.84 4.75 -20.58
CA SER A 207 -1.39 3.66 -21.40
C SER A 207 -2.91 3.63 -21.34
N ILE A 208 -3.53 3.93 -20.21
CA ILE A 208 -4.98 4.09 -20.10
C ILE A 208 -5.45 5.22 -21.02
N VAL A 209 -4.78 6.38 -20.98
CA VAL A 209 -5.13 7.51 -21.83
C VAL A 209 -4.98 7.16 -23.32
N VAL A 210 -3.83 6.64 -23.73
CA VAL A 210 -3.58 6.26 -25.13
C VAL A 210 -4.51 5.14 -25.57
N GLY A 211 -4.70 4.10 -24.75
CA GLY A 211 -5.63 3.00 -25.03
C GLY A 211 -7.08 3.48 -25.16
N THR A 212 -7.50 4.45 -24.35
CA THR A 212 -8.84 5.06 -24.44
C THR A 212 -9.02 5.87 -25.72
N VAL A 213 -8.00 6.65 -26.10
CA VAL A 213 -8.02 7.39 -27.39
C VAL A 213 -8.11 6.40 -28.56
N LEU A 214 -7.33 5.33 -28.55
CA LEU A 214 -7.40 4.29 -29.58
C LEU A 214 -8.78 3.60 -29.60
N ALA A 215 -9.35 3.30 -28.43
CA ALA A 215 -10.70 2.75 -28.33
C ALA A 215 -11.76 3.71 -28.86
N ALA A 216 -11.63 5.03 -28.64
CA ALA A 216 -12.52 6.03 -29.19
C ALA A 216 -12.45 6.11 -30.74
N VAL A 217 -11.24 6.06 -31.29
CA VAL A 217 -11.02 6.02 -32.76
C VAL A 217 -11.63 4.75 -33.35
N LEU A 218 -11.62 3.63 -32.63
CA LEU A 218 -12.22 2.36 -33.03
C LEU A 218 -13.75 2.30 -32.78
N GLY A 219 -14.36 3.38 -32.27
CA GLY A 219 -15.78 3.44 -31.95
C GLY A 219 -16.20 2.60 -30.73
N LYS A 220 -15.26 2.24 -29.86
CA LYS A 220 -15.48 1.39 -28.68
C LYS A 220 -15.57 2.17 -27.36
N ALA A 221 -15.45 3.48 -27.39
CA ALA A 221 -15.59 4.34 -26.21
C ALA A 221 -16.76 5.32 -26.43
N ASP A 222 -17.67 5.40 -25.45
CA ASP A 222 -18.79 6.32 -25.45
C ASP A 222 -18.62 7.39 -24.36
N PHE A 223 -18.35 8.61 -24.78
CA PHE A 223 -18.21 9.78 -23.91
C PHE A 223 -19.43 10.71 -23.98
N SER A 224 -20.52 10.30 -24.65
CA SER A 224 -21.71 11.14 -24.84
C SER A 224 -22.31 11.65 -23.51
N ARG A 225 -22.26 10.83 -22.47
CA ARG A 225 -22.84 11.13 -21.15
C ARG A 225 -21.88 11.77 -20.16
N VAL A 226 -20.63 12.04 -20.54
CA VAL A 226 -19.64 12.60 -19.62
C VAL A 226 -20.06 14.00 -19.11
N TRP A 227 -20.75 14.75 -19.94
CA TRP A 227 -21.21 16.08 -19.60
C TRP A 227 -22.62 16.14 -18.98
N ASP A 228 -23.27 14.98 -18.78
CA ASP A 228 -24.57 14.88 -18.12
C ASP A 228 -24.41 15.09 -16.60
N GLY A 229 -24.74 16.28 -16.11
CA GLY A 229 -24.71 16.61 -14.70
C GLY A 229 -23.68 17.67 -14.31
N PRO A 230 -23.52 17.96 -13.00
CA PRO A 230 -22.70 19.06 -12.53
C PRO A 230 -21.22 18.82 -12.83
N ILE A 231 -20.50 19.89 -13.21
CA ILE A 231 -19.04 19.87 -13.37
C ILE A 231 -18.38 19.87 -11.99
N PHE A 232 -18.94 20.60 -11.02
CA PHE A 232 -18.46 20.72 -9.65
C PHE A 232 -19.56 20.32 -8.67
N ALA A 233 -19.23 19.38 -7.78
CA ALA A 233 -20.09 18.98 -6.68
C ALA A 233 -19.24 18.35 -5.54
N VAL A 234 -19.68 18.55 -4.32
CA VAL A 234 -19.14 17.79 -3.18
C VAL A 234 -19.87 16.45 -3.12
N PRO A 235 -19.17 15.32 -2.86
CA PRO A 235 -19.84 14.03 -2.70
C PRO A 235 -20.96 14.10 -1.66
N THR A 236 -22.16 13.67 -2.04
CA THR A 236 -23.35 13.72 -1.16
C THR A 236 -23.21 12.64 -0.08
N PRO A 237 -23.34 12.96 1.21
CA PRO A 237 -23.31 11.95 2.25
C PRO A 237 -24.37 10.85 2.02
N PHE A 238 -23.97 9.59 2.21
CA PHE A 238 -24.85 8.42 2.10
C PHE A 238 -25.59 8.30 0.77
N GLY A 239 -24.98 8.70 -0.34
CA GLY A 239 -25.60 8.71 -1.67
C GLY A 239 -26.06 7.36 -2.17
N PHE A 240 -25.53 6.25 -1.64
CA PHE A 240 -25.91 4.87 -1.98
C PHE A 240 -26.74 4.19 -0.88
N GLY A 241 -27.32 4.95 0.01
CA GLY A 241 -28.15 4.45 1.11
C GLY A 241 -27.44 4.46 2.47
N ALA A 242 -28.24 4.28 3.54
CA ALA A 242 -27.70 4.22 4.90
C ALA A 242 -26.87 2.94 5.10
N PRO A 243 -25.70 3.04 5.79
CA PRO A 243 -24.87 1.88 6.09
C PRO A 243 -25.63 0.80 6.88
N THR A 244 -25.49 -0.46 6.49
CA THR A 244 -26.02 -1.62 7.21
C THR A 244 -24.88 -2.39 7.86
N PHE A 245 -25.13 -2.97 9.04
CA PHE A 245 -24.10 -3.59 9.86
C PHE A 245 -24.37 -5.10 9.97
N ASP A 246 -23.54 -5.89 9.29
CA ASP A 246 -23.50 -7.35 9.40
C ASP A 246 -22.23 -7.79 10.13
N VAL A 247 -22.39 -8.69 11.12
CA VAL A 247 -21.27 -9.11 11.98
C VAL A 247 -20.19 -9.85 11.18
N ALA A 248 -20.58 -10.72 10.24
CA ALA A 248 -19.60 -11.48 9.44
C ALA A 248 -18.82 -10.57 8.51
N ALA A 249 -19.51 -9.59 7.88
CA ALA A 249 -18.88 -8.57 7.05
C ALA A 249 -17.92 -7.68 7.86
N ILE A 250 -18.31 -7.29 9.09
CA ILE A 250 -17.46 -6.51 10.00
C ILE A 250 -16.21 -7.31 10.39
N VAL A 251 -16.35 -8.58 10.76
CA VAL A 251 -15.22 -9.45 11.11
C VAL A 251 -14.29 -9.62 9.92
N SER A 252 -14.82 -9.87 8.73
CA SER A 252 -14.07 -10.00 7.50
C SER A 252 -13.26 -8.72 7.18
N MET A 253 -13.92 -7.56 7.26
CA MET A 253 -13.25 -6.27 7.07
C MET A 253 -12.26 -5.95 8.20
N PHE A 254 -12.49 -6.40 9.43
CA PHE A 254 -11.54 -6.20 10.53
C PHE A 254 -10.24 -6.99 10.33
N ILE A 255 -10.30 -8.20 9.75
CA ILE A 255 -9.10 -8.94 9.34
C ILE A 255 -8.28 -8.11 8.33
N VAL A 256 -8.96 -7.51 7.35
CA VAL A 256 -8.32 -6.62 6.36
C VAL A 256 -7.72 -5.38 7.02
N VAL A 257 -8.40 -4.79 8.01
CA VAL A 257 -7.87 -3.66 8.79
C VAL A 257 -6.53 -4.01 9.44
N LEU A 258 -6.38 -5.19 10.05
CA LEU A 258 -5.11 -5.61 10.65
C LEU A 258 -3.98 -5.69 9.62
N VAL A 259 -4.29 -6.18 8.41
CA VAL A 259 -3.34 -6.20 7.28
C VAL A 259 -2.97 -4.79 6.87
N THR A 260 -3.95 -3.92 6.69
CA THR A 260 -3.73 -2.52 6.27
C THR A 260 -2.91 -1.73 7.29
N LEU A 261 -3.16 -1.90 8.59
CA LEU A 261 -2.35 -1.28 9.65
C LEU A 261 -0.88 -1.71 9.56
N THR A 262 -0.64 -2.97 9.20
CA THR A 262 0.72 -3.50 9.05
C THR A 262 1.40 -2.95 7.79
N GLU A 263 0.67 -2.91 6.66
CA GLU A 263 1.13 -2.37 5.39
C GLU A 263 1.52 -0.89 5.54
N THR A 264 0.64 -0.06 6.10
CA THR A 264 0.94 1.35 6.36
C THR A 264 2.10 1.54 7.35
N THR A 265 2.26 0.64 8.34
CA THR A 265 3.43 0.68 9.24
C THR A 265 4.71 0.46 8.45
N ALA A 266 4.75 -0.52 7.56
CA ALA A 266 5.91 -0.80 6.72
C ALA A 266 6.24 0.39 5.79
N ASP A 267 5.22 1.01 5.19
CA ASP A 267 5.38 2.18 4.34
C ASP A 267 5.90 3.40 5.11
N MET A 268 5.42 3.63 6.34
CA MET A 268 5.94 4.69 7.21
C MET A 268 7.41 4.49 7.55
N LEU A 269 7.82 3.25 7.84
CA LEU A 269 9.22 2.92 8.14
C LEU A 269 10.08 3.10 6.90
N ALA A 270 9.63 2.63 5.73
CA ALA A 270 10.35 2.78 4.47
C ALA A 270 10.53 4.26 4.07
N VAL A 271 9.47 5.07 4.21
CA VAL A 271 9.58 6.53 3.97
C VAL A 271 10.50 7.17 4.98
N GLY A 272 10.44 6.77 6.25
CA GLY A 272 11.33 7.27 7.30
C GLY A 272 12.81 7.04 6.96
N GLU A 273 13.15 5.84 6.47
CA GLU A 273 14.49 5.49 6.02
C GLU A 273 14.93 6.34 4.81
N ILE A 274 14.08 6.45 3.78
CA ILE A 274 14.34 7.24 2.58
C ILE A 274 14.58 8.72 2.90
N VAL A 275 13.76 9.26 3.79
CA VAL A 275 13.81 10.67 4.20
C VAL A 275 14.98 10.94 5.15
N GLY A 276 15.43 9.91 5.89
CA GLY A 276 16.46 10.00 6.93
C GLY A 276 15.91 10.53 8.26
N THR A 277 14.66 10.17 8.62
CA THR A 277 14.01 10.58 9.86
C THR A 277 13.61 9.37 10.72
N LYS A 278 13.71 9.49 12.05
CA LYS A 278 13.30 8.42 12.95
C LYS A 278 11.77 8.33 13.04
N VAL A 279 11.24 7.12 12.81
CA VAL A 279 9.82 6.81 12.92
C VAL A 279 9.60 5.95 14.18
N GLY A 280 9.29 6.62 15.29
CA GLY A 280 9.06 5.93 16.57
C GLY A 280 7.60 5.47 16.74
N LYS A 281 7.34 4.67 17.79
CA LYS A 281 6.03 4.06 18.10
C LYS A 281 4.88 5.08 18.13
N ARG A 282 5.10 6.29 18.72
CA ARG A 282 4.08 7.34 18.76
C ARG A 282 3.72 7.82 17.35
N ARG A 283 4.71 8.05 16.50
CA ARG A 283 4.52 8.54 15.14
C ARG A 283 3.78 7.52 14.27
N ILE A 284 4.10 6.24 14.44
CA ILE A 284 3.36 5.13 13.81
C ILE A 284 1.91 5.15 14.30
N GLY A 285 1.68 5.21 15.61
CA GLY A 285 0.32 5.28 16.16
C GLY A 285 -0.49 6.47 15.64
N ASP A 286 0.13 7.66 15.52
CA ASP A 286 -0.52 8.86 14.99
C ASP A 286 -0.88 8.67 13.50
N GLY A 287 -0.01 8.03 12.70
CA GLY A 287 -0.27 7.71 11.31
C GLY A 287 -1.39 6.67 11.14
N LEU A 288 -1.37 5.59 11.90
CA LEU A 288 -2.40 4.56 11.86
C LEU A 288 -3.77 5.08 12.30
N ARG A 289 -3.81 6.00 13.27
CA ARG A 289 -5.05 6.67 13.65
C ARG A 289 -5.61 7.54 12.52
N ALA A 290 -4.74 8.18 11.73
CA ALA A 290 -5.19 8.94 10.56
C ALA A 290 -5.81 8.02 9.49
N ASP A 291 -5.20 6.86 9.22
CA ASP A 291 -5.74 5.86 8.30
C ASP A 291 -7.12 5.38 8.75
N MET A 292 -7.24 5.01 10.01
CA MET A 292 -8.50 4.47 10.55
C MET A 292 -9.59 5.54 10.65
N ALA A 293 -9.24 6.76 11.05
CA ALA A 293 -10.19 7.87 11.07
C ALA A 293 -10.68 8.23 9.66
N SER A 294 -9.77 8.26 8.68
CA SER A 294 -10.13 8.49 7.28
C SER A 294 -10.99 7.36 6.73
N SER A 295 -10.69 6.11 7.08
CA SER A 295 -11.49 4.94 6.69
C SER A 295 -12.88 4.93 7.32
N ALA A 296 -13.01 5.38 8.58
CA ALA A 296 -14.33 5.48 9.24
C ALA A 296 -15.20 6.58 8.62
N VAL A 297 -14.59 7.67 8.15
CA VAL A 297 -15.29 8.79 7.52
C VAL A 297 -15.56 8.52 6.03
N ALA A 298 -14.73 7.74 5.35
CA ALA A 298 -14.82 7.49 3.92
C ALA A 298 -16.22 7.06 3.44
N PRO A 299 -16.89 6.07 4.07
CA PRO A 299 -18.21 5.62 3.64
C PRO A 299 -19.32 6.68 3.78
N VAL A 300 -19.15 7.64 4.69
CA VAL A 300 -20.11 8.79 4.80
C VAL A 300 -20.17 9.53 3.46
N PHE A 301 -19.04 9.66 2.77
CA PHE A 301 -18.94 10.30 1.45
C PHE A 301 -18.81 9.27 0.32
N ASN A 302 -19.33 8.06 0.52
CA ASN A 302 -19.35 6.95 -0.46
C ASN A 302 -17.95 6.46 -0.88
N GLY A 303 -16.93 6.72 -0.07
CA GLY A 303 -15.58 6.18 -0.25
C GLY A 303 -15.41 4.84 0.46
N PHE A 304 -14.24 4.25 0.28
CA PHE A 304 -13.89 2.96 0.86
C PHE A 304 -12.71 3.08 1.82
N MET A 305 -12.25 1.96 2.40
CA MET A 305 -11.15 1.91 3.33
C MET A 305 -9.87 2.54 2.74
N GLN A 306 -9.17 3.35 3.56
CA GLN A 306 -7.97 4.08 3.16
C GLN A 306 -6.70 3.41 3.68
N SER A 307 -5.61 3.49 2.90
CA SER A 307 -4.27 3.06 3.31
C SER A 307 -3.17 3.89 2.63
N ALA A 308 -1.94 3.72 3.10
CA ALA A 308 -0.77 4.27 2.42
C ALA A 308 -0.58 3.65 1.03
N PHE A 309 -0.03 4.44 0.10
CA PHE A 309 0.28 4.00 -1.26
C PHE A 309 1.77 3.77 -1.43
N ALA A 310 2.20 2.51 -1.42
CA ALA A 310 3.59 2.08 -1.56
C ALA A 310 4.27 2.60 -2.84
N GLN A 311 3.50 2.78 -3.94
CA GLN A 311 4.00 3.37 -5.19
C GLN A 311 4.58 4.78 -4.98
N ASN A 312 3.94 5.56 -4.10
CA ASN A 312 4.37 6.92 -3.79
C ASN A 312 5.60 6.95 -2.86
N VAL A 313 5.81 5.91 -2.06
CA VAL A 313 7.07 5.70 -1.30
C VAL A 313 8.25 5.60 -2.27
N GLY A 314 8.09 4.82 -3.34
CA GLY A 314 9.08 4.73 -4.43
C GLY A 314 9.34 6.06 -5.12
N LEU A 315 8.30 6.91 -5.30
CA LEU A 315 8.46 8.23 -5.89
C LEU A 315 9.33 9.14 -5.02
N VAL A 316 9.14 9.14 -3.70
CA VAL A 316 9.98 9.90 -2.75
C VAL A 316 11.44 9.46 -2.85
N ALA A 317 11.70 8.14 -2.92
CA ALA A 317 13.05 7.60 -3.07
C ALA A 317 13.77 8.09 -4.33
N ILE A 318 13.05 8.09 -5.45
CA ILE A 318 13.67 8.40 -6.76
C ILE A 318 13.79 9.91 -6.99
N THR A 319 12.83 10.72 -6.54
CA THR A 319 12.87 12.19 -6.70
C THR A 319 13.78 12.86 -5.70
N GLY A 320 14.05 12.22 -4.56
CA GLY A 320 14.75 12.82 -3.44
C GLY A 320 13.99 13.97 -2.77
N VAL A 321 12.72 14.20 -3.15
CA VAL A 321 11.86 15.23 -2.56
C VAL A 321 11.27 14.71 -1.25
N ARG A 322 11.84 15.17 -0.14
CA ARG A 322 11.54 14.69 1.21
C ARG A 322 10.41 15.44 1.90
N SER A 323 9.99 16.58 1.33
CA SER A 323 9.01 17.48 1.94
C SER A 323 7.60 16.87 2.05
N ARG A 324 7.09 16.77 3.27
CA ARG A 324 5.70 16.36 3.52
C ARG A 324 4.67 17.36 2.97
N PHE A 325 5.03 18.63 2.86
CA PHE A 325 4.14 19.66 2.32
C PHE A 325 3.88 19.49 0.82
N VAL A 326 4.79 18.86 0.10
CA VAL A 326 4.58 18.46 -1.30
C VAL A 326 3.45 17.45 -1.39
N VAL A 327 3.44 16.45 -0.51
CA VAL A 327 2.38 15.45 -0.46
C VAL A 327 1.07 16.05 0.03
N THR A 328 1.13 16.99 0.99
CA THR A 328 -0.07 17.76 1.40
C THR A 328 -0.66 18.53 0.21
N ALA A 329 0.17 19.17 -0.62
CA ALA A 329 -0.30 19.82 -1.85
C ALA A 329 -0.93 18.82 -2.84
N GLY A 330 -0.34 17.61 -2.96
CA GLY A 330 -0.95 16.50 -3.70
C GLY A 330 -2.33 16.11 -3.16
N GLY A 331 -2.47 16.05 -1.83
CA GLY A 331 -3.78 15.83 -1.18
C GLY A 331 -4.81 16.90 -1.49
N VAL A 332 -4.41 18.18 -1.53
CA VAL A 332 -5.30 19.29 -1.97
C VAL A 332 -5.72 19.11 -3.42
N ILE A 333 -4.80 18.70 -4.30
CA ILE A 333 -5.12 18.42 -5.71
C ILE A 333 -6.14 17.29 -5.81
N LEU A 334 -5.92 16.16 -5.10
CA LEU A 334 -6.86 15.04 -5.06
C LEU A 334 -8.25 15.45 -4.58
N LEU A 335 -8.29 16.26 -3.52
CA LEU A 335 -9.55 16.80 -2.98
C LEU A 335 -10.32 17.59 -4.05
N VAL A 336 -9.63 18.49 -4.75
CA VAL A 336 -10.23 19.29 -5.83
C VAL A 336 -10.68 18.40 -6.99
N LEU A 337 -9.87 17.40 -7.39
CA LEU A 337 -10.25 16.45 -8.43
C LEU A 337 -11.48 15.62 -8.02
N GLY A 338 -11.59 15.24 -6.74
CA GLY A 338 -12.77 14.56 -6.19
C GLY A 338 -14.04 15.43 -6.14
N MET A 339 -13.89 16.75 -6.19
CA MET A 339 -15.00 17.70 -6.33
C MET A 339 -15.41 17.96 -7.79
N LEU A 340 -14.81 17.25 -8.74
CA LEU A 340 -15.11 17.32 -10.17
C LEU A 340 -15.74 16.00 -10.64
N PRO A 341 -17.07 15.77 -10.46
CA PRO A 341 -17.74 14.53 -10.88
C PRO A 341 -17.57 14.22 -12.37
N VAL A 342 -17.32 15.24 -13.19
CA VAL A 342 -17.02 15.06 -14.63
C VAL A 342 -15.80 14.15 -14.83
N LEU A 343 -14.76 14.25 -13.98
CA LEU A 343 -13.59 13.38 -14.05
C LEU A 343 -13.94 11.93 -13.71
N GLY A 344 -14.80 11.73 -12.71
CA GLY A 344 -15.32 10.41 -12.38
C GLY A 344 -16.08 9.79 -13.54
N ARG A 345 -16.92 10.59 -14.24
CA ARG A 345 -17.65 10.14 -15.44
C ARG A 345 -16.72 9.83 -16.61
N VAL A 346 -15.66 10.61 -16.82
CA VAL A 346 -14.61 10.31 -17.81
C VAL A 346 -13.96 8.96 -17.49
N VAL A 347 -13.60 8.72 -16.23
CA VAL A 347 -12.99 7.45 -15.80
C VAL A 347 -13.95 6.27 -15.97
N ALA A 348 -15.23 6.45 -15.64
CA ALA A 348 -16.25 5.41 -15.79
C ALA A 348 -16.60 5.12 -17.26
N ALA A 349 -16.31 6.04 -18.18
CA ALA A 349 -16.48 5.88 -19.62
C ALA A 349 -15.27 5.19 -20.30
N ILE A 350 -14.18 4.91 -19.57
CA ILE A 350 -13.04 4.17 -20.11
C ILE A 350 -13.48 2.74 -20.43
N PRO A 351 -13.24 2.24 -21.65
CA PRO A 351 -13.61 0.87 -22.00
C PRO A 351 -12.92 -0.16 -21.12
N TYR A 352 -13.65 -1.14 -20.63
CA TYR A 352 -13.12 -2.19 -19.78
C TYR A 352 -11.90 -2.93 -20.36
N PRO A 353 -11.80 -3.25 -21.67
CA PRO A 353 -10.60 -3.86 -22.24
C PRO A 353 -9.33 -3.02 -22.04
N VAL A 354 -9.44 -1.68 -22.11
CA VAL A 354 -8.31 -0.78 -21.81
C VAL A 354 -7.90 -0.90 -20.34
N LEU A 355 -8.89 -0.88 -19.43
CA LEU A 355 -8.65 -1.07 -17.99
C LEU A 355 -8.07 -2.46 -17.71
N GLY A 356 -8.51 -3.50 -18.43
CA GLY A 356 -8.00 -4.86 -18.30
C GLY A 356 -6.52 -4.96 -18.66
N GLY A 357 -6.11 -4.41 -19.79
CA GLY A 357 -4.69 -4.40 -20.19
C GLY A 357 -3.78 -3.67 -19.23
N ALA A 358 -4.21 -2.49 -18.74
CA ALA A 358 -3.49 -1.74 -17.70
C ALA A 358 -3.56 -2.43 -16.34
N GLY A 359 -4.71 -3.04 -16.00
CA GLY A 359 -4.98 -3.72 -14.73
C GLY A 359 -4.08 -4.95 -14.52
N LEU A 360 -3.77 -5.71 -15.57
CA LEU A 360 -2.82 -6.82 -15.49
C LEU A 360 -1.46 -6.37 -14.93
N VAL A 361 -0.94 -5.24 -15.39
CA VAL A 361 0.32 -4.70 -14.87
C VAL A 361 0.12 -4.09 -13.49
N LEU A 362 -0.96 -3.35 -13.25
CA LEU A 362 -1.25 -2.71 -11.96
C LEU A 362 -1.34 -3.76 -10.85
N PHE A 363 -2.17 -4.79 -11.00
CA PHE A 363 -2.33 -5.84 -9.99
C PHE A 363 -1.09 -6.74 -9.90
N GLY A 364 -0.41 -6.98 -11.05
CA GLY A 364 0.88 -7.65 -11.08
C GLY A 364 1.95 -6.93 -10.27
N THR A 365 1.98 -5.59 -10.28
CA THR A 365 2.93 -4.83 -9.46
C THR A 365 2.63 -4.95 -7.96
N VAL A 366 1.35 -5.09 -7.58
CA VAL A 366 0.98 -5.37 -6.18
C VAL A 366 1.51 -6.74 -5.76
N ALA A 367 1.25 -7.80 -6.57
CA ALA A 367 1.79 -9.14 -6.29
C ALA A 367 3.32 -9.14 -6.20
N ALA A 368 3.98 -8.48 -7.14
CA ALA A 368 5.44 -8.34 -7.15
C ALA A 368 5.99 -7.60 -5.92
N SER A 369 5.26 -6.63 -5.38
CA SER A 369 5.62 -5.95 -4.12
C SER A 369 5.57 -6.91 -2.93
N GLY A 370 4.57 -7.79 -2.88
CA GLY A 370 4.49 -8.87 -1.90
C GLY A 370 5.67 -9.84 -2.02
N ILE A 371 6.00 -10.29 -3.23
CA ILE A 371 7.16 -11.15 -3.50
C ILE A 371 8.47 -10.47 -3.07
N LYS A 372 8.61 -9.17 -3.34
CA LYS A 372 9.77 -8.39 -2.88
C LYS A 372 9.86 -8.34 -1.34
N THR A 373 8.74 -8.30 -0.65
CA THR A 373 8.71 -8.39 0.81
C THR A 373 9.12 -9.77 1.28
N LEU A 374 8.63 -10.83 0.63
CA LEU A 374 8.99 -12.23 0.90
C LEU A 374 10.47 -12.52 0.64
N SER A 375 11.12 -11.84 -0.29
CA SER A 375 12.55 -12.02 -0.55
C SER A 375 13.46 -11.61 0.62
N LYS A 376 12.92 -10.86 1.59
CA LYS A 376 13.63 -10.48 2.83
C LYS A 376 13.49 -11.51 3.95
N VAL A 377 12.69 -12.56 3.75
CA VAL A 377 12.41 -13.60 4.74
C VAL A 377 13.51 -14.66 4.69
N ASP A 378 14.01 -15.04 5.85
CA ASP A 378 14.88 -16.21 5.95
C ASP A 378 14.03 -17.49 5.92
N TYR A 379 14.34 -18.38 4.96
CA TYR A 379 13.66 -19.65 4.79
C TYR A 379 14.48 -20.84 5.31
N ASN A 380 15.70 -20.61 5.82
CA ASN A 380 16.59 -21.65 6.28
C ASN A 380 16.25 -22.11 7.71
N GLY A 381 15.94 -23.40 7.86
CA GLY A 381 15.76 -24.02 9.15
C GLY A 381 14.48 -23.61 9.93
N ASN A 382 13.52 -22.94 9.28
CA ASN A 382 12.23 -22.55 9.85
C ASN A 382 11.06 -22.96 8.93
N MET A 383 9.83 -22.85 9.43
CA MET A 383 8.61 -23.24 8.71
C MET A 383 8.03 -22.10 7.85
N ASN A 384 8.77 -21.02 7.59
CA ASN A 384 8.29 -19.87 6.84
C ASN A 384 7.84 -20.25 5.43
N LEU A 385 8.51 -21.18 4.76
CA LEU A 385 8.09 -21.69 3.45
C LEU A 385 6.70 -22.33 3.51
N VAL A 386 6.41 -23.11 4.57
CA VAL A 386 5.11 -23.75 4.78
C VAL A 386 4.04 -22.70 5.06
N ILE A 387 4.37 -21.65 5.83
CA ILE A 387 3.45 -20.52 6.07
C ILE A 387 3.05 -19.89 4.74
N VAL A 388 4.02 -19.56 3.88
CA VAL A 388 3.75 -18.96 2.57
C VAL A 388 2.92 -19.90 1.70
N ALA A 389 3.35 -21.16 1.55
CA ALA A 389 2.70 -22.13 0.67
C ALA A 389 1.23 -22.39 1.07
N ALA A 390 0.97 -22.68 2.35
CA ALA A 390 -0.38 -22.94 2.86
C ALA A 390 -1.27 -21.70 2.77
N SER A 391 -0.74 -20.52 3.09
CA SER A 391 -1.53 -19.29 3.09
C SER A 391 -1.87 -18.82 1.67
N VAL A 392 -0.92 -18.90 0.73
CA VAL A 392 -1.19 -18.61 -0.68
C VAL A 392 -2.18 -19.63 -1.23
N GLY A 393 -1.97 -20.92 -0.95
CA GLY A 393 -2.87 -21.99 -1.39
C GLY A 393 -4.31 -21.76 -0.93
N LEU A 394 -4.52 -21.52 0.38
CA LEU A 394 -5.86 -21.26 0.92
C LEU A 394 -6.46 -19.95 0.38
N GLY A 395 -5.64 -18.91 0.18
CA GLY A 395 -6.09 -17.66 -0.41
C GLY A 395 -6.53 -17.78 -1.87
N MET A 396 -5.97 -18.74 -2.60
CA MET A 396 -6.33 -18.99 -4.00
C MET A 396 -7.56 -19.91 -4.17
N VAL A 397 -7.97 -20.66 -3.12
CA VAL A 397 -9.12 -21.58 -3.19
C VAL A 397 -10.40 -20.89 -3.66
N PRO A 398 -10.88 -19.78 -3.06
CA PRO A 398 -12.14 -19.17 -3.50
C PRO A 398 -12.05 -18.55 -4.90
N ILE A 399 -10.85 -18.28 -5.38
CA ILE A 399 -10.60 -17.74 -6.72
C ILE A 399 -10.66 -18.87 -7.76
N ALA A 400 -10.05 -20.01 -7.45
CA ALA A 400 -10.01 -21.17 -8.34
C ALA A 400 -11.31 -21.98 -8.33
N ALA A 401 -11.99 -22.01 -7.19
CA ALA A 401 -13.23 -22.77 -6.96
C ALA A 401 -14.23 -21.92 -6.16
N PRO A 402 -14.96 -20.99 -6.81
CA PRO A 402 -15.92 -20.12 -6.12
C PRO A 402 -17.01 -20.85 -5.33
N GLU A 403 -17.38 -22.07 -5.76
CA GLU A 403 -18.39 -22.90 -5.10
C GLU A 403 -17.88 -23.64 -3.83
N PHE A 404 -16.57 -23.53 -3.51
CA PHE A 404 -15.95 -24.32 -2.45
C PHE A 404 -16.65 -24.17 -1.10
N TYR A 405 -17.14 -22.97 -0.77
CA TYR A 405 -17.80 -22.67 0.49
C TYR A 405 -19.34 -22.71 0.41
N HIS A 406 -19.93 -23.12 -0.71
CA HIS A 406 -21.36 -23.07 -0.95
C HIS A 406 -22.20 -23.84 0.07
N HIS A 407 -21.71 -24.97 0.59
CA HIS A 407 -22.40 -25.78 1.58
C HIS A 407 -22.06 -25.44 3.03
N PHE A 408 -21.24 -24.44 3.27
CA PHE A 408 -20.88 -23.97 4.61
C PHE A 408 -21.90 -22.93 5.11
N PRO A 409 -21.99 -22.71 6.44
CA PRO A 409 -22.80 -21.61 6.98
C PRO A 409 -22.44 -20.28 6.34
N ALA A 410 -23.41 -19.38 6.15
CA ALA A 410 -23.22 -18.11 5.45
C ALA A 410 -22.04 -17.28 5.96
N TRP A 411 -21.84 -17.24 7.29
CA TRP A 411 -20.72 -16.50 7.89
C TRP A 411 -19.34 -17.04 7.47
N VAL A 412 -19.20 -18.33 7.20
CA VAL A 412 -17.98 -18.94 6.67
C VAL A 412 -17.73 -18.42 5.26
N GLY A 413 -18.79 -18.42 4.42
CA GLY A 413 -18.74 -17.84 3.09
C GLY A 413 -18.26 -16.41 3.14
N THR A 414 -18.90 -15.54 3.92
CA THR A 414 -18.55 -14.12 4.02
C THR A 414 -17.09 -13.88 4.42
N ILE A 415 -16.51 -14.71 5.27
CA ILE A 415 -15.10 -14.57 5.71
C ILE A 415 -14.13 -15.17 4.68
N PHE A 416 -14.40 -16.38 4.18
CA PHE A 416 -13.44 -17.18 3.43
C PHE A 416 -13.61 -17.10 1.91
N HIS A 417 -14.69 -16.54 1.37
CA HIS A 417 -14.79 -16.19 -0.04
C HIS A 417 -13.78 -15.09 -0.44
N SER A 418 -13.36 -14.26 0.53
CA SER A 418 -12.24 -13.37 0.31
C SER A 418 -10.91 -14.14 0.43
N GLY A 419 -10.22 -14.33 -0.69
CA GLY A 419 -8.90 -14.96 -0.70
C GLY A 419 -7.90 -14.25 0.21
N ILE A 420 -8.05 -12.92 0.35
CA ILE A 420 -7.19 -12.09 1.20
C ILE A 420 -7.42 -12.41 2.67
N SER A 421 -8.69 -12.48 3.12
CA SER A 421 -9.02 -12.82 4.50
C SER A 421 -8.57 -14.24 4.85
N SER A 422 -8.78 -15.20 3.92
CA SER A 422 -8.33 -16.58 4.06
C SER A 422 -6.81 -16.68 4.21
N ALA A 423 -6.07 -16.03 3.31
CA ALA A 423 -4.61 -16.01 3.35
C ALA A 423 -4.08 -15.32 4.61
N ALA A 424 -4.66 -14.17 4.99
CA ALA A 424 -4.23 -13.41 6.16
C ALA A 424 -4.44 -14.21 7.46
N LEU A 425 -5.61 -14.80 7.62
CA LEU A 425 -5.93 -15.63 8.79
C LEU A 425 -4.97 -16.83 8.88
N MET A 426 -4.77 -17.57 7.78
CA MET A 426 -3.87 -18.71 7.73
C MET A 426 -2.43 -18.29 8.03
N ALA A 427 -1.93 -17.21 7.41
CA ALA A 427 -0.58 -16.74 7.63
C ALA A 427 -0.32 -16.34 9.09
N VAL A 428 -1.26 -15.64 9.73
CA VAL A 428 -1.15 -15.26 11.14
C VAL A 428 -1.21 -16.48 12.05
N VAL A 429 -2.17 -17.40 11.83
CA VAL A 429 -2.31 -18.61 12.64
C VAL A 429 -1.07 -19.49 12.54
N LEU A 430 -0.56 -19.74 11.33
CA LEU A 430 0.64 -20.56 11.15
C LEU A 430 1.89 -19.86 11.68
N ASN A 431 2.00 -18.54 11.54
CA ASN A 431 3.11 -17.79 12.13
C ASN A 431 3.09 -17.87 13.66
N LEU A 432 1.91 -17.78 14.29
CA LEU A 432 1.78 -18.00 15.74
C LEU A 432 2.19 -19.42 16.12
N LEU A 433 1.69 -20.42 15.39
CA LEU A 433 1.94 -21.83 15.66
C LEU A 433 3.43 -22.17 15.52
N PHE A 434 4.07 -21.74 14.44
CA PHE A 434 5.42 -22.19 14.11
C PHE A 434 6.53 -21.30 14.67
N ASN A 435 6.29 -19.98 14.76
CA ASN A 435 7.34 -19.03 15.14
C ASN A 435 7.20 -18.52 16.59
N HIS A 436 5.96 -18.54 17.18
CA HIS A 436 5.75 -17.99 18.52
C HIS A 436 5.41 -19.04 19.59
N LEU A 437 4.75 -20.16 19.26
CA LEU A 437 4.41 -21.20 20.24
C LEU A 437 5.55 -22.21 20.47
N LYS A 438 6.53 -22.30 19.57
CA LYS A 438 7.78 -23.02 19.83
C LYS A 438 8.87 -22.02 20.17
N PRO A 439 9.77 -22.35 21.13
CA PRO A 439 10.91 -21.48 21.39
C PRO A 439 11.72 -21.34 20.10
N ALA A 440 11.76 -20.12 19.55
CA ALA A 440 12.63 -19.81 18.43
C ALA A 440 14.08 -20.13 18.82
N LYS A 441 14.86 -20.75 17.91
CA LYS A 441 16.30 -20.83 18.09
C LYS A 441 16.82 -19.41 18.29
N ALA A 442 17.55 -19.19 19.38
CA ALA A 442 18.12 -17.90 19.71
C ALA A 442 18.88 -17.34 18.50
N GLY A 443 18.41 -16.21 17.95
CA GLY A 443 19.03 -15.53 16.81
C GLY A 443 18.09 -15.00 15.72
N SER A 444 16.82 -15.44 15.65
CA SER A 444 15.87 -14.88 14.68
C SER A 444 14.75 -14.11 15.38
N ASP A 445 14.86 -12.79 15.44
CA ASP A 445 13.73 -11.93 15.81
C ASP A 445 12.84 -11.75 14.57
N PRO A 446 11.60 -12.33 14.53
CA PRO A 446 10.71 -12.26 13.39
C PRO A 446 9.99 -10.90 13.24
N SER A 447 10.32 -9.91 14.08
CA SER A 447 9.60 -8.62 14.06
C SER A 447 9.95 -7.76 12.86
N VAL A 448 8.98 -7.00 12.35
CA VAL A 448 9.18 -6.00 11.28
C VAL A 448 10.26 -4.96 11.68
N PHE A 449 10.48 -4.78 12.98
CA PHE A 449 11.51 -3.88 13.51
C PHE A 449 12.91 -4.49 13.51
N ALA A 450 13.06 -5.83 13.40
CA ALA A 450 14.35 -6.50 13.31
C ALA A 450 15.04 -6.32 11.95
N THR A 451 14.30 -5.88 10.94
CA THR A 451 14.84 -5.51 9.62
C THR A 451 15.25 -4.04 9.52
N ALA A 452 15.15 -3.27 10.61
CA ALA A 452 15.78 -1.97 10.65
C ALA A 452 17.28 -2.16 10.42
N THR A 453 17.76 -1.67 9.30
CA THR A 453 19.19 -1.68 8.93
C THR A 453 19.98 -1.23 10.16
N ARG A 454 20.89 -2.07 10.62
CA ARG A 454 21.78 -1.74 11.73
C ARG A 454 22.49 -0.42 11.38
N VAL A 455 22.10 0.65 12.03
CA VAL A 455 22.76 1.93 11.88
C VAL A 455 24.07 1.85 12.69
N ILE A 456 25.17 1.79 11.97
CA ILE A 456 26.51 1.94 12.55
C ILE A 456 26.81 3.43 12.55
N ASP A 457 27.22 3.99 13.68
CA ASP A 457 27.62 5.38 13.76
C ASP A 457 28.88 5.60 12.90
N TYR A 458 29.01 6.80 12.30
CA TYR A 458 30.18 7.14 11.47
C TYR A 458 31.50 7.06 12.27
N SER A 459 31.46 7.27 13.58
CA SER A 459 32.57 7.04 14.51
C SER A 459 33.02 5.58 14.55
N ASP A 460 32.07 4.63 14.47
CA ASP A 460 32.35 3.19 14.42
C ASP A 460 32.99 2.80 13.07
N LEU A 461 32.58 3.43 11.96
CA LEU A 461 33.18 3.26 10.64
C LEU A 461 34.65 3.75 10.60
N LYS A 462 34.98 4.80 11.33
CA LYS A 462 36.36 5.27 11.47
C LYS A 462 37.27 4.25 12.15
N ALA A 463 36.75 3.47 13.08
CA ALA A 463 37.47 2.37 13.71
C ALA A 463 37.74 1.23 12.68
N PHE A 464 36.75 0.90 11.83
CA PHE A 464 36.91 -0.10 10.75
C PHE A 464 37.91 0.33 9.67
N SER A 465 38.07 1.63 9.38
CA SER A 465 39.04 2.13 8.39
C SER A 465 40.52 1.90 8.79
N ARG A 466 40.79 1.48 10.02
CA ARG A 466 42.13 1.13 10.54
C ARG A 466 42.42 -0.37 10.47
N LEU A 467 41.45 -1.20 10.11
CA LEU A 467 41.66 -2.62 9.89
C LEU A 467 42.44 -2.82 8.58
N LYS A 468 43.38 -3.77 8.59
CA LYS A 468 44.15 -4.15 7.40
C LYS A 468 43.48 -5.33 6.69
N ASP A 469 43.77 -5.49 5.39
CA ASP A 469 43.36 -6.70 4.67
C ASP A 469 43.97 -7.93 5.32
N GLY A 470 43.08 -8.87 5.72
CA GLY A 470 43.47 -10.10 6.43
C GLY A 470 43.17 -10.11 7.93
N ASP A 471 42.82 -8.97 8.54
CA ASP A 471 42.36 -8.92 9.93
C ASP A 471 41.05 -9.67 10.09
N ARG A 472 40.93 -10.47 11.18
CA ARG A 472 39.77 -11.32 11.48
C ARG A 472 39.33 -11.11 12.93
N ILE A 473 38.05 -11.35 13.19
CA ILE A 473 37.53 -11.36 14.56
C ILE A 473 37.48 -12.82 15.03
N VAL A 474 38.24 -13.13 16.05
CA VAL A 474 38.27 -14.44 16.72
C VAL A 474 37.96 -14.24 18.20
N ASP A 475 36.94 -14.92 18.73
CA ASP A 475 36.48 -14.82 20.12
C ASP A 475 36.26 -13.38 20.62
N GLY A 476 35.78 -12.51 19.72
CA GLY A 476 35.51 -11.09 20.03
C GLY A 476 36.75 -10.20 20.06
N LYS A 477 37.93 -10.68 19.62
CA LYS A 477 39.17 -9.91 19.49
C LYS A 477 39.58 -9.82 18.02
N ILE A 478 40.15 -8.70 17.63
CA ILE A 478 40.76 -8.55 16.32
C ILE A 478 42.12 -9.25 16.31
N VAL A 479 42.34 -10.09 15.33
CA VAL A 479 43.63 -10.74 15.08
C VAL A 479 44.07 -10.40 13.64
N ASP A 480 45.38 -10.19 13.48
CA ASP A 480 45.97 -9.95 12.15
C ASP A 480 45.97 -11.18 11.23
N ALA A 481 46.50 -11.04 10.02
CA ALA A 481 46.60 -12.13 9.05
C ALA A 481 47.40 -13.33 9.56
N GLU A 482 48.34 -13.10 10.46
CA GLU A 482 49.21 -14.07 11.10
C GLU A 482 48.57 -14.68 12.38
N GLY A 483 47.39 -14.20 12.80
CA GLY A 483 46.66 -14.70 13.97
C GLY A 483 47.10 -14.08 15.29
N LYS A 484 47.87 -12.97 15.26
CA LYS A 484 48.27 -12.25 16.48
C LYS A 484 47.20 -11.24 16.91
N PRO A 485 46.90 -11.08 18.21
CA PRO A 485 45.96 -10.06 18.67
C PRO A 485 46.42 -8.66 18.32
N VAL A 486 45.49 -7.85 17.77
CA VAL A 486 45.71 -6.43 17.49
C VAL A 486 45.37 -5.65 18.76
N GLU A 487 46.30 -4.83 19.25
CA GLU A 487 46.05 -3.94 20.39
C GLU A 487 45.18 -2.76 19.97
N VAL A 488 44.13 -2.48 20.77
CA VAL A 488 43.29 -1.30 20.64
C VAL A 488 43.64 -0.31 21.71
N CYS A 489 43.97 0.91 21.34
CA CYS A 489 44.34 1.98 22.24
C CYS A 489 43.29 3.09 22.30
N ASP A 490 43.18 3.79 23.45
CA ASP A 490 42.39 5.01 23.57
C ASP A 490 43.04 6.21 22.83
N GLU A 491 42.42 7.40 22.93
CA GLU A 491 42.90 8.61 22.29
C GLU A 491 44.29 9.05 22.81
N ASP A 492 44.67 8.61 23.99
CA ASP A 492 45.97 8.90 24.64
C ASP A 492 47.04 7.84 24.32
N GLY A 493 46.71 6.82 23.50
CA GLY A 493 47.61 5.75 23.06
C GLY A 493 47.81 4.65 24.11
N LYS A 494 46.96 4.55 25.13
CA LYS A 494 47.02 3.48 26.12
C LYS A 494 46.19 2.28 25.70
N PRO A 495 46.69 1.02 25.83
CA PRO A 495 45.92 -0.17 25.52
C PRO A 495 44.65 -0.27 26.34
N VAL A 496 43.51 -0.49 25.69
CA VAL A 496 42.19 -0.71 26.33
C VAL A 496 41.74 -2.14 26.12
N PRO A 497 41.22 -2.83 27.13
CA PRO A 497 40.61 -4.12 26.97
C PRO A 497 39.32 -3.94 26.16
N TYR A 498 39.15 -4.69 25.05
CA TYR A 498 37.96 -4.67 24.23
C TYR A 498 37.50 -6.08 23.92
N ARG A 499 36.19 -6.23 23.67
CA ARG A 499 35.58 -7.44 23.12
C ARG A 499 34.44 -7.05 22.19
N ILE A 500 34.56 -7.42 20.93
CA ILE A 500 33.53 -7.15 19.92
C ILE A 500 32.40 -8.14 20.17
N GLY A 501 31.16 -7.61 20.37
CA GLY A 501 29.96 -8.42 20.58
C GLY A 501 29.58 -8.73 22.03
N SER A 502 30.28 -8.20 23.05
CA SER A 502 29.76 -8.14 24.43
C SER A 502 28.98 -6.83 24.64
N GLU A 503 27.82 -6.90 25.30
CA GLU A 503 27.15 -5.68 25.79
C GLU A 503 28.12 -4.93 26.70
N PRO A 504 28.19 -3.59 26.67
CA PRO A 504 28.95 -2.83 27.64
C PRO A 504 28.36 -3.08 29.03
N ASP A 505 29.20 -3.54 29.96
CA ASP A 505 28.84 -3.62 31.37
C ASP A 505 28.32 -2.25 31.80
N GLY A 506 27.09 -2.25 32.34
CA GLY A 506 26.40 -1.03 32.69
C GLY A 506 27.18 -0.18 33.74
N HIS A 507 27.28 1.09 33.39
CA HIS A 507 27.47 2.19 34.36
C HIS A 507 26.38 3.24 34.11
#